data_6b936414ec1ba225a8ab424d776dbc1c
#
_entry.id   6b936414ec1ba225a8ab424d776dbc1c
#
_cell.length_a   1.000
_cell.length_b   1.000
_cell.length_c   1.000
_cell.angle_alpha   90.00
_cell.angle_beta   90.00
_cell.angle_gamma   90.00
#
_symmetry.space_group_name_H-M   'P 1'
#
loop_
_entity.id
_entity.type
_entity.pdbx_description
1 polymer ?
#
loop_
_entity_poly.entity_id
_entity_poly.type
_entity_poly.pdbx_seq_one_letter_code
_entity_poly.pdbx_strand_id
1 'polypeptide(L)'
;MQTRFILINTSHAGNVGAAARAMKTMGFDDLVLVAPRWANVLRREETIQRASGALDVLEKCRIVETLDEALDGMTHLCATAMTPRDFGPPTTTPREHFEMLSKKEHCAHIPRVLEPDLASKTGAEGQFSAGPPQGALDRLAASAARQLAPSGGSDPRSGGAWGPQSGVGFLFGSERFGMRNEDVYRCHVCLSIPSNPKFGSLNIGAALQVIAYEWRLALGGFSQQAATAPSTLADAGQVAGMLGHLEQSLVHLGFLDPAAPKKLMPRLNALFNRADVTQEEIHILRGIAKAILQTEPPRRG
;
A
#
# COMPACT_ATOMS: atom_id res chain seq x y z
N MET A 1 -1.99 1.20 17.68
CA MET A 1 -1.41 0.00 17.04
C MET A 1 0.05 0.26 16.74
N GLN A 2 0.97 -0.61 17.20
CA GLN A 2 2.41 -0.52 16.94
C GLN A 2 2.74 -1.11 15.57
N THR A 3 3.64 -0.49 14.83
CA THR A 3 4.14 -1.00 13.53
C THR A 3 5.64 -1.13 13.60
N ARG A 4 6.17 -2.34 13.38
CA ARG A 4 7.60 -2.64 13.45
C ARG A 4 8.11 -3.21 12.14
N PHE A 5 9.25 -2.70 11.68
CA PHE A 5 9.97 -3.23 10.53
C PHE A 5 11.23 -3.97 11.02
N ILE A 6 11.40 -5.21 10.58
CA ILE A 6 12.43 -6.12 11.07
C ILE A 6 13.30 -6.56 9.89
N LEU A 7 14.59 -6.21 9.92
CA LEU A 7 15.56 -6.66 8.94
C LEU A 7 16.39 -7.81 9.53
N ILE A 8 16.34 -8.97 8.89
CA ILE A 8 16.99 -10.19 9.37
C ILE A 8 18.29 -10.42 8.59
N ASN A 9 19.42 -10.53 9.30
CA ASN A 9 20.75 -10.82 8.75
C ASN A 9 21.13 -9.89 7.59
N THR A 10 20.81 -8.59 7.70
CA THR A 10 21.18 -7.64 6.65
C THR A 10 22.69 -7.57 6.45
N SER A 11 23.11 -7.62 5.19
CA SER A 11 24.54 -7.69 4.82
C SER A 11 25.08 -6.37 4.31
N HIS A 12 24.23 -5.42 3.91
CA HIS A 12 24.60 -4.12 3.35
C HIS A 12 24.16 -2.97 4.23
N ALA A 13 25.11 -2.19 4.70
CA ALA A 13 24.86 -1.04 5.57
C ALA A 13 23.92 -0.01 4.92
N GLY A 14 24.10 0.25 3.62
CA GLY A 14 23.24 1.17 2.87
C GLY A 14 21.76 0.79 2.83
N ASN A 15 21.42 -0.51 2.95
CA ASN A 15 20.04 -0.96 3.01
C ASN A 15 19.36 -0.58 4.33
N VAL A 16 20.10 -0.57 5.43
CA VAL A 16 19.60 -0.09 6.73
C VAL A 16 19.26 1.40 6.66
N GLY A 17 20.15 2.21 6.07
CA GLY A 17 19.88 3.64 5.86
C GLY A 17 18.68 3.88 4.94
N ALA A 18 18.61 3.15 3.83
CA ALA A 18 17.49 3.24 2.90
C ALA A 18 16.15 2.82 3.55
N ALA A 19 16.17 1.79 4.38
CA ALA A 19 15.01 1.36 5.17
C ALA A 19 14.54 2.44 6.15
N ALA A 20 15.46 3.02 6.92
CA ALA A 20 15.15 4.12 7.84
C ALA A 20 14.50 5.31 7.12
N ARG A 21 15.03 5.70 5.96
CA ARG A 21 14.45 6.76 5.14
C ARG A 21 13.06 6.41 4.63
N ALA A 22 12.86 5.21 4.12
CA ALA A 22 11.57 4.72 3.64
C ALA A 22 10.51 4.72 4.76
N MET A 23 10.88 4.27 5.96
CA MET A 23 10.01 4.30 7.13
C MET A 23 9.62 5.71 7.51
N LYS A 24 10.58 6.61 7.63
CA LYS A 24 10.34 8.01 8.02
C LYS A 24 9.41 8.73 7.05
N THR A 25 9.57 8.51 5.75
CA THR A 25 8.69 9.12 4.74
C THR A 25 7.25 8.68 4.88
N MET A 26 7.02 7.49 5.46
CA MET A 26 5.68 6.94 5.73
C MET A 26 5.25 7.11 7.20
N GLY A 27 6.04 7.84 8.01
CA GLY A 27 5.72 8.15 9.41
C GLY A 27 5.84 6.95 10.35
N PHE A 28 6.81 6.06 10.11
CA PHE A 28 7.16 4.94 10.97
C PHE A 28 8.59 5.10 11.49
N ASP A 29 8.85 4.60 12.72
CA ASP A 29 10.14 4.75 13.39
C ASP A 29 10.62 3.52 14.19
N ASP A 30 9.81 2.44 14.33
CA ASP A 30 10.21 1.23 15.04
C ASP A 30 10.93 0.26 14.07
N LEU A 31 12.25 0.43 13.95
CA LEU A 31 13.16 -0.41 13.17
C LEU A 31 13.93 -1.35 14.10
N VAL A 32 13.95 -2.64 13.80
CA VAL A 32 14.72 -3.66 14.50
C VAL A 32 15.60 -4.42 13.53
N LEU A 33 16.87 -4.59 13.88
CA LEU A 33 17.83 -5.40 13.13
C LEU A 33 18.12 -6.68 13.91
N VAL A 34 17.93 -7.83 13.28
CA VAL A 34 18.24 -9.15 13.84
C VAL A 34 19.58 -9.60 13.30
N ALA A 35 20.57 -9.80 14.17
CA ALA A 35 21.90 -10.29 13.85
C ALA A 35 22.48 -9.68 12.55
N PRO A 36 22.59 -8.35 12.43
CA PRO A 36 23.15 -7.73 11.22
C PRO A 36 24.62 -8.12 11.07
N ARG A 37 25.08 -8.22 9.84
CA ARG A 37 26.49 -8.61 9.54
C ARG A 37 27.54 -7.76 10.29
N TRP A 38 27.23 -6.49 10.54
CA TRP A 38 28.11 -5.52 11.17
C TRP A 38 27.52 -5.04 12.48
N ALA A 39 28.17 -5.29 13.60
CA ALA A 39 27.73 -4.81 14.92
C ALA A 39 27.59 -3.26 14.98
N ASN A 40 28.42 -2.56 14.21
CA ASN A 40 28.41 -1.10 14.12
C ASN A 40 27.63 -0.55 12.91
N VAL A 41 26.70 -1.33 12.35
CA VAL A 41 25.99 -1.01 11.09
C VAL A 41 25.31 0.38 11.14
N LEU A 42 24.78 0.78 12.28
CA LEU A 42 24.09 2.07 12.44
C LEU A 42 25.03 3.28 12.35
N ARG A 43 26.32 3.08 12.61
CA ARG A 43 27.35 4.15 12.57
C ARG A 43 28.20 4.15 11.29
N ARG A 44 27.92 3.25 10.37
CA ARG A 44 28.64 3.21 9.11
C ARG A 44 28.24 4.38 8.22
N GLU A 45 29.23 4.97 7.55
CA GLU A 45 29.02 6.12 6.67
C GLU A 45 27.94 5.87 5.63
N GLU A 46 27.96 4.70 5.00
CA GLU A 46 26.97 4.31 4.00
C GLU A 46 25.53 4.28 4.57
N THR A 47 25.35 3.83 5.83
CA THR A 47 24.05 3.86 6.51
C THR A 47 23.58 5.30 6.69
N ILE A 48 24.45 6.16 7.19
CA ILE A 48 24.15 7.57 7.48
C ILE A 48 23.81 8.32 6.18
N GLN A 49 24.62 8.15 5.14
CA GLN A 49 24.41 8.79 3.83
C GLN A 49 23.06 8.37 3.21
N ARG A 50 22.73 7.07 3.25
CA ARG A 50 21.48 6.55 2.68
C ARG A 50 20.26 6.90 3.52
N ALA A 51 20.40 7.04 4.83
CA ALA A 51 19.33 7.49 5.71
C ALA A 51 18.97 8.97 5.47
N SER A 52 19.94 9.79 5.00
CA SER A 52 19.72 11.23 4.76
C SER A 52 19.14 11.89 6.03
N GLY A 53 17.93 12.48 5.95
CA GLY A 53 17.24 13.11 7.09
C GLY A 53 16.58 12.17 8.09
N ALA A 54 16.75 10.83 8.00
CA ALA A 54 16.10 9.85 8.87
C ALA A 54 17.03 9.29 9.97
N LEU A 55 17.93 10.12 10.50
CA LEU A 55 18.87 9.71 11.57
C LEU A 55 18.16 9.39 12.87
N ASP A 56 17.07 10.06 13.18
CA ASP A 56 16.22 9.81 14.34
C ASP A 56 15.62 8.38 14.35
N VAL A 57 15.35 7.79 13.18
CA VAL A 57 14.94 6.38 13.06
C VAL A 57 16.11 5.46 13.38
N LEU A 58 17.33 5.80 12.92
CA LEU A 58 18.54 5.03 13.25
C LEU A 58 18.89 5.11 14.75
N GLU A 59 18.69 6.26 15.38
CA GLU A 59 18.94 6.45 16.82
C GLU A 59 18.01 5.60 17.69
N LYS A 60 16.75 5.40 17.24
CA LYS A 60 15.76 4.54 17.90
C LYS A 60 15.91 3.07 17.54
N CYS A 61 16.68 2.76 16.50
CA CYS A 61 16.84 1.40 15.99
C CYS A 61 17.47 0.48 17.02
N ARG A 62 16.86 -0.68 17.24
CA ARG A 62 17.36 -1.72 18.13
C ARG A 62 18.07 -2.80 17.32
N ILE A 63 19.21 -3.28 17.85
CA ILE A 63 19.89 -4.46 17.34
C ILE A 63 19.66 -5.58 18.36
N VAL A 64 19.21 -6.73 17.89
CA VAL A 64 18.95 -7.92 18.70
C VAL A 64 19.62 -9.14 18.08
N GLU A 65 19.88 -10.14 18.89
CA GLU A 65 20.57 -11.36 18.41
C GLU A 65 19.60 -12.37 17.79
N THR A 66 18.36 -12.40 18.30
CA THR A 66 17.37 -13.41 17.91
C THR A 66 16.12 -12.78 17.31
N LEU A 67 15.43 -13.55 16.45
CA LEU A 67 14.14 -13.14 15.91
C LEU A 67 13.08 -13.04 17.02
N ASP A 68 13.15 -13.89 18.05
CA ASP A 68 12.21 -13.88 19.17
C ASP A 68 12.21 -12.53 19.90
N GLU A 69 13.36 -11.96 20.16
CA GLU A 69 13.50 -10.63 20.74
C GLU A 69 12.90 -9.53 19.84
N ALA A 70 13.03 -9.69 18.52
CA ALA A 70 12.46 -8.73 17.57
C ALA A 70 10.93 -8.81 17.49
N LEU A 71 10.35 -9.97 17.75
CA LEU A 71 8.92 -10.22 17.67
C LEU A 71 8.14 -9.85 18.94
N ASP A 72 8.82 -9.54 20.01
CA ASP A 72 8.16 -9.18 21.28
C ASP A 72 7.14 -8.05 21.10
N GLY A 73 5.91 -8.26 21.60
CA GLY A 73 4.80 -7.33 21.44
C GLY A 73 4.11 -7.32 20.07
N MET A 74 4.54 -8.15 19.11
CA MET A 74 3.91 -8.25 17.80
C MET A 74 2.82 -9.33 17.79
N THR A 75 1.63 -8.98 17.37
CA THR A 75 0.46 -9.90 17.31
C THR A 75 0.13 -10.36 15.90
N HIS A 76 0.62 -9.65 14.87
CA HIS A 76 0.44 -10.02 13.47
C HIS A 76 1.76 -9.87 12.72
N LEU A 77 2.19 -10.94 12.05
CA LEU A 77 3.49 -11.03 11.39
C LEU A 77 3.31 -11.22 9.89
N CYS A 78 3.96 -10.38 9.11
CA CYS A 78 3.97 -10.41 7.66
C CYS A 78 5.39 -10.67 7.17
N ALA A 79 5.61 -11.82 6.53
CA ALA A 79 6.84 -12.08 5.80
C ALA A 79 6.84 -11.34 4.46
N THR A 80 8.01 -10.97 3.95
CA THR A 80 8.17 -10.47 2.58
C THR A 80 8.97 -11.46 1.76
N ALA A 81 8.37 -11.99 0.70
CA ALA A 81 9.05 -12.92 -0.19
C ALA A 81 8.54 -12.80 -1.63
N MET A 82 9.43 -13.06 -2.58
CA MET A 82 9.07 -13.10 -4.00
C MET A 82 8.38 -14.40 -4.39
N THR A 83 8.73 -15.50 -3.74
CA THR A 83 8.29 -16.86 -4.09
C THR A 83 7.45 -17.45 -2.97
N PRO A 84 6.29 -18.03 -3.28
CA PRO A 84 5.53 -18.82 -2.32
C PRO A 84 6.41 -19.95 -1.76
N ARG A 85 6.14 -20.34 -0.50
CA ARG A 85 6.85 -21.44 0.16
C ARG A 85 5.92 -22.62 0.31
N ASP A 86 6.40 -23.83 0.02
CA ASP A 86 5.68 -25.05 0.34
C ASP A 86 5.42 -25.09 1.86
N PHE A 87 4.18 -25.36 2.24
CA PHE A 87 3.72 -25.34 3.65
C PHE A 87 3.85 -23.99 4.37
N GLY A 88 4.11 -22.90 3.64
CA GLY A 88 4.20 -21.54 4.20
C GLY A 88 2.83 -20.89 4.41
N PRO A 89 2.81 -19.70 5.02
CA PRO A 89 1.58 -18.93 5.16
C PRO A 89 1.04 -18.51 3.78
N PRO A 90 -0.26 -18.17 3.68
CA PRO A 90 -0.87 -17.74 2.44
C PRO A 90 -0.12 -16.54 1.86
N THR A 91 0.05 -16.55 0.53
CA THR A 91 0.74 -15.46 -0.19
C THR A 91 -0.31 -14.55 -0.82
N THR A 92 -0.18 -13.24 -0.61
CA THR A 92 -1.07 -12.22 -1.14
C THR A 92 -0.30 -10.94 -1.43
N THR A 93 -0.93 -9.98 -2.10
CA THR A 93 -0.33 -8.67 -2.31
C THR A 93 -0.44 -7.79 -1.05
N PRO A 94 0.48 -6.85 -0.82
CA PRO A 94 0.39 -5.92 0.31
C PRO A 94 -0.96 -5.19 0.37
N ARG A 95 -1.44 -4.69 -0.77
CA ARG A 95 -2.71 -3.95 -0.87
C ARG A 95 -3.90 -4.80 -0.44
N GLU A 96 -4.08 -5.97 -1.05
CA GLU A 96 -5.21 -6.86 -0.72
C GLU A 96 -5.21 -7.27 0.75
N HIS A 97 -4.02 -7.61 1.28
CA HIS A 97 -3.91 -8.00 2.69
C HIS A 97 -4.27 -6.85 3.63
N PHE A 98 -3.75 -5.65 3.37
CA PHE A 98 -3.98 -4.51 4.25
C PHE A 98 -5.41 -3.96 4.16
N GLU A 99 -6.03 -4.01 2.98
CA GLU A 99 -7.46 -3.73 2.84
C GLU A 99 -8.33 -4.71 3.63
N MET A 100 -7.99 -6.00 3.62
CA MET A 100 -8.66 -7.01 4.43
C MET A 100 -8.52 -6.74 5.92
N LEU A 101 -7.31 -6.37 6.38
CA LEU A 101 -7.06 -6.01 7.77
C LEU A 101 -7.85 -4.75 8.18
N SER A 102 -7.91 -3.74 7.33
CA SER A 102 -8.62 -2.48 7.62
C SER A 102 -10.14 -2.67 7.70
N LYS A 103 -10.70 -3.57 6.89
CA LYS A 103 -12.14 -3.89 6.87
C LYS A 103 -12.60 -4.82 8.00
N LYS A 104 -11.71 -5.23 8.92
CA LYS A 104 -12.02 -6.17 10.02
C LYS A 104 -12.47 -7.57 9.56
N GLU A 105 -12.26 -7.95 8.34
CA GLU A 105 -12.69 -9.25 7.78
C GLU A 105 -11.76 -10.41 8.19
N HIS A 106 -10.69 -10.13 8.92
CA HIS A 106 -9.63 -11.09 9.20
C HIS A 106 -10.00 -12.17 10.24
N CYS A 107 -11.07 -12.01 11.01
CA CYS A 107 -11.43 -13.01 12.03
C CYS A 107 -12.20 -14.23 11.51
N ALA A 108 -12.60 -14.27 10.22
CA ALA A 108 -13.49 -15.31 9.70
C ALA A 108 -12.84 -16.34 8.76
N HIS A 109 -11.58 -16.18 8.36
CA HIS A 109 -10.95 -17.04 7.36
C HIS A 109 -9.56 -17.52 7.77
N ILE A 110 -9.48 -18.25 8.89
CA ILE A 110 -8.47 -19.31 9.00
C ILE A 110 -9.16 -20.53 8.35
N PRO A 111 -8.70 -21.03 7.20
CA PRO A 111 -9.16 -22.33 6.76
C PRO A 111 -8.80 -23.28 7.89
N ARG A 112 -9.79 -23.85 8.57
CA ARG A 112 -9.58 -25.06 9.34
C ARG A 112 -8.93 -26.02 8.35
N VAL A 113 -7.73 -26.47 8.67
CA VAL A 113 -7.14 -27.61 8.00
C VAL A 113 -8.25 -28.64 7.93
N LEU A 114 -8.74 -28.92 6.73
CA LEU A 114 -9.70 -29.97 6.49
C LEU A 114 -9.01 -31.21 7.01
N GLU A 115 -9.52 -31.74 8.11
CA GLU A 115 -9.25 -33.13 8.46
C GLU A 115 -9.58 -33.95 7.22
N PRO A 116 -8.71 -34.84 6.76
CA PRO A 116 -9.02 -35.68 5.62
C PRO A 116 -10.24 -36.51 6.00
N ASP A 117 -11.33 -36.36 5.23
CA ASP A 117 -12.55 -37.11 5.32
C ASP A 117 -12.22 -38.59 5.10
N LEU A 118 -12.06 -39.32 6.20
CA LEU A 118 -11.79 -40.77 6.24
C LEU A 118 -13.11 -41.54 6.29
N ALA A 119 -14.01 -41.25 5.38
CA ALA A 119 -15.20 -42.05 5.21
C ALA A 119 -15.67 -42.06 3.75
N SER A 120 -15.09 -42.90 2.95
CA SER A 120 -15.70 -43.71 1.88
C SER A 120 -14.70 -44.07 0.79
N LYS A 121 -14.07 -45.22 0.90
CA LYS A 121 -13.87 -46.18 -0.22
C LYS A 121 -13.31 -47.46 0.34
N THR A 122 -14.20 -48.42 0.56
CA THR A 122 -13.89 -49.85 0.63
C THR A 122 -13.31 -50.30 -0.71
N GLY A 123 -12.20 -51.03 -0.65
CA GLY A 123 -11.82 -52.00 -1.66
C GLY A 123 -10.56 -51.68 -2.44
N ALA A 124 -9.40 -52.13 -1.96
CA ALA A 124 -8.41 -52.93 -2.68
C ALA A 124 -7.18 -53.17 -1.79
N GLU A 125 -6.86 -54.42 -1.56
CA GLU A 125 -5.72 -54.90 -0.83
C GLU A 125 -4.40 -54.55 -1.53
N GLY A 126 -3.41 -54.07 -0.75
CA GLY A 126 -2.06 -53.83 -1.20
C GLY A 126 -1.16 -53.51 -0.02
N GLN A 127 -0.40 -54.51 0.46
CA GLN A 127 0.59 -54.46 1.52
C GLN A 127 1.66 -53.38 1.20
N PHE A 128 1.84 -52.40 2.10
CA PHE A 128 3.14 -51.75 2.30
C PHE A 128 3.31 -51.30 3.76
N SER A 129 4.56 -51.50 4.23
CA SER A 129 5.07 -51.52 5.59
C SER A 129 5.03 -50.16 6.34
N ALA A 130 4.78 -50.30 7.63
CA ALA A 130 5.15 -49.50 8.79
C ALA A 130 5.57 -48.03 8.61
N GLY A 131 4.66 -47.09 8.92
CA GLY A 131 4.96 -45.71 9.28
C GLY A 131 5.40 -45.59 10.77
N PRO A 132 6.02 -44.47 11.16
CA PRO A 132 6.52 -44.28 12.53
C PRO A 132 5.37 -44.30 13.58
N PRO A 133 5.67 -44.69 14.82
CA PRO A 133 4.63 -44.92 15.83
C PRO A 133 3.96 -43.59 16.24
N GLN A 134 2.63 -43.63 16.31
CA GLN A 134 1.68 -42.56 16.65
C GLN A 134 2.11 -41.71 17.86
N GLY A 135 2.77 -42.31 18.84
CA GLY A 135 3.22 -41.63 20.06
C GLY A 135 4.34 -40.60 19.91
N ALA A 136 4.98 -40.46 18.74
CA ALA A 136 5.99 -39.47 18.49
C ALA A 136 5.34 -38.15 18.01
N LEU A 137 4.28 -38.20 17.24
CA LEU A 137 3.51 -37.04 16.76
C LEU A 137 2.73 -36.38 17.90
N ASP A 138 2.17 -37.15 18.82
CA ASP A 138 1.45 -36.64 19.99
C ASP A 138 2.37 -35.92 20.99
N ARG A 139 3.65 -36.34 21.10
CA ARG A 139 4.63 -35.64 21.94
C ARG A 139 5.11 -34.32 21.32
N LEU A 140 5.23 -34.23 20.01
CA LEU A 140 5.58 -32.99 19.31
C LEU A 140 4.42 -31.98 19.36
N ALA A 141 3.19 -32.42 19.18
CA ALA A 141 2.00 -31.58 19.32
C ALA A 141 1.81 -31.06 20.75
N ALA A 142 2.04 -31.91 21.78
CA ALA A 142 1.96 -31.51 23.18
C ALA A 142 3.10 -30.56 23.60
N SER A 143 4.30 -30.69 23.02
CA SER A 143 5.41 -29.77 23.25
C SER A 143 5.17 -28.40 22.64
N ALA A 144 4.65 -28.36 21.41
CA ALA A 144 4.28 -27.11 20.74
C ALA A 144 3.14 -26.36 21.47
N ALA A 145 2.16 -27.10 21.98
CA ALA A 145 1.04 -26.51 22.73
C ALA A 145 1.45 -25.94 24.12
N ARG A 146 2.50 -26.49 24.74
CA ARG A 146 3.01 -25.97 26.02
C ARG A 146 3.89 -24.73 25.91
N GLN A 147 4.50 -24.48 24.74
CA GLN A 147 5.30 -23.27 24.48
C GLN A 147 4.47 -22.07 24.01
N LEU A 148 3.17 -22.27 23.72
CA LEU A 148 2.26 -21.24 23.24
C LEU A 148 1.23 -20.76 24.28
N ALA A 149 1.40 -21.09 25.55
CA ALA A 149 0.50 -20.60 26.58
C ALA A 149 0.96 -19.23 27.11
N PRO A 150 0.23 -18.13 26.84
CA PRO A 150 0.53 -16.84 27.44
C PRO A 150 0.17 -16.86 28.93
N SER A 151 1.12 -16.50 29.78
CA SER A 151 0.88 -16.23 31.18
C SER A 151 0.13 -14.89 31.31
N GLY A 152 -1.15 -14.91 31.61
CA GLY A 152 -1.95 -13.71 31.90
C GLY A 152 -3.25 -13.67 31.11
N GLY A 153 -4.37 -14.06 31.77
CA GLY A 153 -5.67 -14.24 31.15
C GLY A 153 -6.33 -12.95 30.67
N SER A 154 -6.76 -13.00 29.45
CA SER A 154 -7.91 -12.30 28.92
C SER A 154 -8.51 -13.19 27.81
N ASP A 155 -9.83 -13.36 27.83
CA ASP A 155 -10.61 -14.26 26.98
C ASP A 155 -10.38 -13.94 25.47
N PRO A 156 -9.93 -14.91 24.63
CA PRO A 156 -9.68 -14.67 23.21
C PRO A 156 -10.95 -14.49 22.37
N ARG A 157 -12.15 -14.48 22.96
CA ARG A 157 -13.43 -14.49 22.25
C ARG A 157 -14.11 -13.13 22.09
N SER A 158 -13.51 -12.04 22.54
CA SER A 158 -14.00 -10.70 22.21
C SER A 158 -13.46 -10.28 20.85
N GLY A 159 -14.19 -10.58 19.78
CA GLY A 159 -13.95 -10.09 18.42
C GLY A 159 -13.99 -8.56 18.39
N GLY A 160 -12.88 -7.92 18.68
CA GLY A 160 -12.71 -6.49 18.71
C GLY A 160 -11.65 -6.03 17.71
N ALA A 161 -11.94 -4.92 17.07
CA ALA A 161 -10.99 -4.11 16.33
C ALA A 161 -9.59 -4.16 16.96
N TRP A 162 -8.55 -3.95 16.14
CA TRP A 162 -7.18 -3.75 16.57
C TRP A 162 -7.14 -2.84 17.81
N GLY A 163 -6.95 -3.43 18.98
CA GLY A 163 -6.86 -2.70 20.23
C GLY A 163 -5.55 -1.90 20.31
N PRO A 164 -5.42 -0.97 21.25
CA PRO A 164 -4.20 -0.18 21.45
C PRO A 164 -2.93 -1.02 21.70
N GLN A 165 -3.07 -2.30 22.03
CA GLN A 165 -1.97 -3.23 22.27
C GLN A 165 -1.63 -4.14 21.06
N SER A 166 -2.25 -3.96 19.89
CA SER A 166 -1.95 -4.77 18.70
C SER A 166 -0.67 -4.28 18.02
N GLY A 167 0.27 -5.19 17.75
CA GLY A 167 1.50 -4.93 17.01
C GLY A 167 1.52 -5.66 15.67
N VAL A 168 1.91 -4.96 14.60
CA VAL A 168 2.16 -5.55 13.28
C VAL A 168 3.65 -5.51 12.98
N GLY A 169 4.23 -6.68 12.70
CA GLY A 169 5.64 -6.84 12.34
C GLY A 169 5.81 -7.19 10.86
N PHE A 170 6.63 -6.44 10.15
CA PHE A 170 7.03 -6.70 8.77
C PHE A 170 8.44 -7.23 8.73
N LEU A 171 8.63 -8.47 8.26
CA LEU A 171 9.90 -9.18 8.25
C LEU A 171 10.52 -9.14 6.84
N PHE A 172 11.78 -8.74 6.78
CA PHE A 172 12.60 -8.70 5.57
C PHE A 172 13.85 -9.55 5.78
N GLY A 173 14.07 -10.50 4.90
CA GLY A 173 15.24 -11.36 4.94
C GLY A 173 16.51 -10.69 4.41
N SER A 174 17.64 -11.42 4.45
CA SER A 174 18.90 -10.94 3.92
C SER A 174 18.81 -10.71 2.41
N GLU A 175 19.63 -9.79 1.90
CA GLU A 175 19.65 -9.40 0.48
C GLU A 175 20.04 -10.57 -0.44
N ARG A 176 20.88 -11.46 0.05
CA ARG A 176 21.43 -12.54 -0.74
C ARG A 176 20.63 -13.84 -0.69
N PHE A 177 20.08 -14.15 0.48
CA PHE A 177 19.47 -15.45 0.73
C PHE A 177 17.98 -15.37 1.08
N GLY A 178 17.45 -14.15 1.25
CA GLY A 178 16.09 -13.95 1.70
C GLY A 178 15.90 -14.36 3.18
N MET A 179 14.68 -14.75 3.55
CA MET A 179 14.36 -15.32 4.85
C MET A 179 14.46 -16.84 4.83
N ARG A 180 14.84 -17.44 5.96
CA ARG A 180 14.78 -18.89 6.17
C ARG A 180 13.33 -19.35 6.24
N ASN A 181 13.07 -20.60 5.85
CA ASN A 181 11.71 -21.14 5.89
C ASN A 181 11.11 -21.10 7.30
N GLU A 182 11.91 -21.41 8.31
CA GLU A 182 11.50 -21.38 9.72
C GLU A 182 11.04 -19.99 10.17
N ASP A 183 11.63 -18.90 9.67
CA ASP A 183 11.22 -17.54 9.96
C ASP A 183 9.91 -17.18 9.25
N VAL A 184 9.76 -17.64 7.99
CA VAL A 184 8.54 -17.44 7.19
C VAL A 184 7.35 -18.19 7.79
N TYR A 185 7.55 -19.41 8.26
CA TYR A 185 6.48 -20.25 8.85
C TYR A 185 5.92 -19.69 10.17
N ARG A 186 6.60 -18.75 10.79
CA ARG A 186 6.10 -18.03 11.96
C ARG A 186 5.15 -16.89 11.62
N CYS A 187 5.08 -16.50 10.34
CA CYS A 187 4.27 -15.40 9.88
C CYS A 187 2.84 -15.82 9.57
N HIS A 188 1.90 -14.88 9.67
CA HIS A 188 0.50 -15.09 9.37
C HIS A 188 0.21 -14.99 7.86
N VAL A 189 1.08 -14.27 7.15
CA VAL A 189 0.96 -14.01 5.70
C VAL A 189 2.34 -13.81 5.09
N CYS A 190 2.47 -14.15 3.82
CA CYS A 190 3.60 -13.82 2.98
C CYS A 190 3.18 -12.74 1.97
N LEU A 191 3.78 -11.56 2.07
CA LEU A 191 3.52 -10.44 1.18
C LEU A 191 4.41 -10.55 -0.05
N SER A 192 3.79 -10.69 -1.22
CA SER A 192 4.46 -10.67 -2.51
C SER A 192 4.13 -9.38 -3.24
N ILE A 193 5.15 -8.58 -3.53
CA ILE A 193 4.98 -7.32 -4.29
C ILE A 193 4.92 -7.67 -5.78
N PRO A 194 3.80 -7.39 -6.48
CA PRO A 194 3.72 -7.60 -7.91
C PRO A 194 4.80 -6.80 -8.64
N SER A 195 5.69 -7.49 -9.32
CA SER A 195 6.83 -6.90 -10.01
C SER A 195 7.03 -7.56 -11.36
N ASN A 196 7.98 -7.07 -12.17
CA ASN A 196 8.26 -7.63 -13.49
C ASN A 196 8.62 -9.13 -13.36
N PRO A 197 7.89 -10.05 -14.01
CA PRO A 197 8.16 -11.49 -13.93
C PRO A 197 9.57 -11.90 -14.37
N LYS A 198 10.20 -11.10 -15.24
CA LYS A 198 11.56 -11.35 -15.73
C LYS A 198 12.65 -10.74 -14.84
N PHE A 199 12.30 -9.76 -13.99
CA PHE A 199 13.22 -9.06 -13.10
C PHE A 199 12.46 -8.54 -11.88
N GLY A 200 12.07 -9.45 -10.99
CA GLY A 200 11.18 -9.16 -9.86
C GLY A 200 11.89 -8.81 -8.55
N SER A 201 13.22 -8.98 -8.46
CA SER A 201 13.95 -8.74 -7.23
C SER A 201 14.04 -7.25 -6.91
N LEU A 202 13.39 -6.83 -5.82
CA LEU A 202 13.50 -5.47 -5.29
C LEU A 202 14.63 -5.41 -4.25
N ASN A 203 15.35 -4.29 -4.23
CA ASN A 203 16.20 -3.93 -3.10
C ASN A 203 15.35 -3.82 -1.83
N ILE A 204 15.91 -4.18 -0.66
CA ILE A 204 15.17 -4.17 0.62
C ILE A 204 14.54 -2.79 0.91
N GLY A 205 15.28 -1.70 0.70
CA GLY A 205 14.75 -0.35 0.90
C GLY A 205 13.56 -0.05 -0.02
N ALA A 206 13.59 -0.52 -1.28
CA ALA A 206 12.49 -0.36 -2.22
C ALA A 206 11.29 -1.24 -1.83
N ALA A 207 11.51 -2.50 -1.46
CA ALA A 207 10.45 -3.38 -0.99
C ALA A 207 9.78 -2.83 0.28
N LEU A 208 10.59 -2.36 1.22
CA LEU A 208 10.10 -1.74 2.45
C LEU A 208 9.29 -0.48 2.17
N GLN A 209 9.74 0.37 1.22
CA GLN A 209 9.00 1.58 0.84
C GLN A 209 7.60 1.25 0.30
N VAL A 210 7.49 0.23 -0.55
CA VAL A 210 6.18 -0.19 -1.10
C VAL A 210 5.28 -0.71 0.02
N ILE A 211 5.78 -1.58 0.89
CA ILE A 211 5.00 -2.12 2.01
C ILE A 211 4.59 -1.02 2.99
N ALA A 212 5.52 -0.13 3.34
CA ALA A 212 5.23 0.98 4.23
C ALA A 212 4.20 1.95 3.64
N TYR A 213 4.24 2.19 2.33
CA TYR A 213 3.27 3.02 1.63
C TYR A 213 1.87 2.41 1.64
N GLU A 214 1.73 1.15 1.22
CA GLU A 214 0.44 0.45 1.23
C GLU A 214 -0.13 0.32 2.65
N TRP A 215 0.74 0.07 3.64
CA TRP A 215 0.34 0.04 5.03
C TRP A 215 -0.12 1.41 5.54
N ARG A 216 0.58 2.49 5.19
CA ARG A 216 0.17 3.85 5.54
C ARG A 216 -1.18 4.20 4.93
N LEU A 217 -1.44 3.80 3.68
CA LEU A 217 -2.75 3.99 3.05
C LEU A 217 -3.86 3.25 3.80
N ALA A 218 -3.63 2.01 4.20
CA ALA A 218 -4.59 1.22 4.98
C ALA A 218 -4.89 1.84 6.36
N LEU A 219 -3.92 2.56 6.93
CA LEU A 219 -4.07 3.33 8.19
C LEU A 219 -4.74 4.71 8.00
N GLY A 220 -5.25 5.02 6.81
CA GLY A 220 -5.92 6.29 6.50
C GLY A 220 -5.05 7.32 5.76
N GLY A 221 -3.80 6.99 5.43
CA GLY A 221 -2.90 7.85 4.67
C GLY A 221 -2.46 9.11 5.43
N PHE A 222 -1.90 10.05 4.68
CA PHE A 222 -1.68 11.43 5.12
C PHE A 222 -2.70 12.32 4.41
N SER A 223 -3.23 13.33 5.10
CA SER A 223 -4.05 14.36 4.46
C SER A 223 -3.24 15.10 3.41
N GLN A 224 -3.71 15.08 2.17
CA GLN A 224 -3.11 15.90 1.12
C GLN A 224 -3.70 17.30 1.21
N GLN A 225 -2.86 18.32 1.28
CA GLN A 225 -3.30 19.67 1.00
C GLN A 225 -3.54 19.76 -0.51
N ALA A 226 -4.76 20.11 -0.91
CA ALA A 226 -5.03 20.41 -2.30
C ALA A 226 -4.12 21.56 -2.73
N ALA A 227 -3.26 21.31 -3.72
CA ALA A 227 -2.31 22.31 -4.23
C ALA A 227 -3.02 23.50 -4.90
N THR A 228 -4.30 23.34 -5.20
CA THR A 228 -5.14 24.35 -5.87
C THR A 228 -6.47 24.43 -5.13
N ALA A 229 -6.93 25.65 -4.85
CA ALA A 229 -8.28 25.84 -4.36
C ALA A 229 -9.27 25.18 -5.36
N PRO A 230 -10.31 24.48 -4.89
CA PRO A 230 -11.28 23.87 -5.79
C PRO A 230 -11.92 24.97 -6.63
N SER A 231 -11.68 24.94 -7.95
CA SER A 231 -12.34 25.85 -8.88
C SER A 231 -13.84 25.52 -8.93
N THR A 232 -14.68 26.52 -8.77
CA THR A 232 -16.12 26.34 -8.86
C THR A 232 -16.52 26.20 -10.32
N LEU A 233 -17.15 25.10 -10.69
CA LEU A 233 -17.69 24.93 -12.04
C LEU A 233 -18.78 25.95 -12.33
N ALA A 234 -18.86 26.41 -13.56
CA ALA A 234 -19.92 27.27 -14.03
C ALA A 234 -21.24 26.50 -14.12
N ASP A 235 -22.35 27.11 -13.70
CA ASP A 235 -23.66 26.55 -13.93
C ASP A 235 -24.12 26.70 -15.39
N ALA A 236 -25.19 25.97 -15.74
CA ALA A 236 -25.72 25.96 -17.12
C ALA A 236 -26.20 27.38 -17.58
N GLY A 237 -26.69 28.21 -16.66
CA GLY A 237 -27.08 29.59 -16.97
C GLY A 237 -25.86 30.47 -17.28
N GLN A 238 -24.77 30.31 -16.56
CA GLN A 238 -23.51 31.02 -16.80
C GLN A 238 -22.91 30.65 -18.15
N VAL A 239 -22.90 29.35 -18.49
CA VAL A 239 -22.42 28.86 -19.79
C VAL A 239 -23.29 29.37 -20.92
N ALA A 240 -24.61 29.28 -20.80
CA ALA A 240 -25.56 29.81 -21.79
C ALA A 240 -25.40 31.32 -22.00
N GLY A 241 -25.27 32.08 -20.91
CA GLY A 241 -25.05 33.53 -20.98
C GLY A 241 -23.72 33.92 -21.63
N MET A 242 -22.64 33.14 -21.40
CA MET A 242 -21.35 33.32 -22.07
C MET A 242 -21.46 33.01 -23.57
N LEU A 243 -22.14 31.91 -23.95
CA LEU A 243 -22.35 31.54 -25.34
C LEU A 243 -23.16 32.60 -26.09
N GLY A 244 -24.20 33.16 -25.49
CA GLY A 244 -24.99 34.26 -26.08
C GLY A 244 -24.15 35.52 -26.32
N HIS A 245 -23.23 35.84 -25.38
CA HIS A 245 -22.29 36.95 -25.52
C HIS A 245 -21.26 36.70 -26.63
N LEU A 246 -20.78 35.48 -26.71
CA LEU A 246 -19.86 35.04 -27.79
C LEU A 246 -20.54 35.08 -29.17
N GLU A 247 -21.80 34.66 -29.28
CA GLU A 247 -22.57 34.72 -30.50
C GLU A 247 -22.71 36.18 -31.01
N GLN A 248 -23.05 37.12 -30.13
CA GLN A 248 -23.09 38.54 -30.47
C GLN A 248 -21.77 39.05 -31.00
N SER A 249 -20.67 38.65 -30.37
CA SER A 249 -19.33 39.04 -30.77
C SER A 249 -18.95 38.49 -32.15
N LEU A 250 -19.29 37.25 -32.43
CA LEU A 250 -19.05 36.61 -33.72
C LEU A 250 -19.88 37.23 -34.87
N VAL A 251 -21.11 37.67 -34.55
CA VAL A 251 -21.92 38.42 -35.49
C VAL A 251 -21.31 39.80 -35.75
N HIS A 252 -20.88 40.49 -34.69
CA HIS A 252 -20.22 41.79 -34.82
C HIS A 252 -18.98 41.75 -35.71
N LEU A 253 -18.18 40.70 -35.59
CA LEU A 253 -17.00 40.48 -36.44
C LEU A 253 -17.38 40.09 -37.88
N GLY A 254 -18.63 39.81 -38.20
CA GLY A 254 -19.03 39.26 -39.49
C GLY A 254 -18.61 37.79 -39.69
N PHE A 255 -18.14 37.12 -38.66
CA PHE A 255 -17.77 35.71 -38.72
C PHE A 255 -19.02 34.78 -38.72
N LEU A 256 -20.05 35.16 -38.00
CA LEU A 256 -21.33 34.46 -37.96
C LEU A 256 -22.37 35.30 -38.67
N ASP A 257 -22.99 34.72 -39.72
CA ASP A 257 -24.15 35.30 -40.40
C ASP A 257 -25.41 34.83 -39.70
N PRO A 258 -26.21 35.71 -39.08
CA PRO A 258 -27.48 35.36 -38.43
C PRO A 258 -28.52 34.76 -39.38
N ALA A 259 -28.47 35.13 -40.70
CA ALA A 259 -29.37 34.59 -41.70
C ALA A 259 -29.00 33.17 -42.16
N ALA A 260 -27.69 32.78 -41.95
CA ALA A 260 -27.18 31.46 -42.29
C ALA A 260 -26.24 30.91 -41.23
N PRO A 261 -26.72 30.63 -39.99
CA PRO A 261 -25.87 30.39 -38.80
C PRO A 261 -25.11 29.05 -38.86
N LYS A 262 -25.44 28.19 -39.84
CA LYS A 262 -24.85 26.83 -40.00
C LYS A 262 -24.94 26.06 -38.66
N LYS A 263 -23.88 25.31 -38.32
CA LYS A 263 -23.82 24.50 -37.09
C LYS A 263 -22.78 25.05 -36.09
N LEU A 264 -22.41 26.33 -36.17
CA LEU A 264 -21.34 26.91 -35.35
C LEU A 264 -21.73 26.94 -33.85
N MET A 265 -22.86 27.58 -33.53
CA MET A 265 -23.28 27.69 -32.13
C MET A 265 -23.59 26.35 -31.48
N PRO A 266 -24.26 25.39 -32.10
CA PRO A 266 -24.39 24.04 -31.57
C PRO A 266 -23.06 23.33 -31.29
N ARG A 267 -22.03 23.55 -32.12
CA ARG A 267 -20.71 22.97 -31.92
C ARG A 267 -19.95 23.64 -30.74
N LEU A 268 -20.05 24.96 -30.62
CA LEU A 268 -19.49 25.70 -29.48
C LEU A 268 -20.18 25.29 -28.16
N ASN A 269 -21.50 25.14 -28.17
CA ASN A 269 -22.23 24.64 -27.03
C ASN A 269 -21.77 23.23 -26.61
N ALA A 270 -21.62 22.31 -27.57
CA ALA A 270 -21.10 20.97 -27.30
C ALA A 270 -19.65 21.00 -26.80
N LEU A 271 -18.83 21.93 -27.28
CA LEU A 271 -17.45 22.11 -26.83
C LEU A 271 -17.39 22.53 -25.35
N PHE A 272 -18.11 23.60 -25.00
CA PHE A 272 -18.06 24.14 -23.63
C PHE A 272 -18.76 23.25 -22.60
N ASN A 273 -19.83 22.55 -22.98
CA ASN A 273 -20.46 21.56 -22.11
C ASN A 273 -19.57 20.34 -21.82
N ARG A 274 -18.63 20.03 -22.71
CA ARG A 274 -17.65 18.94 -22.51
C ARG A 274 -16.40 19.40 -21.72
N ALA A 275 -16.12 20.71 -21.70
CA ALA A 275 -14.92 21.27 -21.12
C ALA A 275 -15.03 21.50 -19.61
N ASP A 276 -16.22 21.31 -19.00
CA ASP A 276 -16.46 21.54 -17.57
C ASP A 276 -15.89 22.89 -17.09
N VAL A 277 -16.22 23.97 -17.80
CA VAL A 277 -15.65 25.30 -17.58
C VAL A 277 -15.98 25.86 -16.20
N THR A 278 -15.01 26.55 -15.63
CA THR A 278 -15.13 27.20 -14.32
C THR A 278 -15.74 28.61 -14.43
N GLN A 279 -16.21 29.16 -13.31
CA GLN A 279 -16.71 30.54 -13.26
C GLN A 279 -15.65 31.55 -13.69
N GLU A 280 -14.40 31.33 -13.31
CA GLU A 280 -13.30 32.20 -13.69
C GLU A 280 -13.05 32.18 -15.20
N GLU A 281 -13.11 30.99 -15.83
CA GLU A 281 -12.98 30.85 -17.28
C GLU A 281 -14.16 31.51 -18.02
N ILE A 282 -15.37 31.41 -17.51
CA ILE A 282 -16.54 32.13 -18.03
C ILE A 282 -16.29 33.66 -17.98
N HIS A 283 -15.73 34.17 -16.88
CA HIS A 283 -15.41 35.60 -16.79
C HIS A 283 -14.36 36.02 -17.82
N ILE A 284 -13.33 35.20 -18.05
CA ILE A 284 -12.31 35.45 -19.08
C ILE A 284 -12.95 35.48 -20.47
N LEU A 285 -13.75 34.47 -20.81
CA LEU A 285 -14.42 34.36 -22.11
C LEU A 285 -15.39 35.53 -22.35
N ARG A 286 -16.15 35.94 -21.34
CA ARG A 286 -17.00 37.12 -21.40
C ARG A 286 -16.19 38.43 -21.58
N GLY A 287 -15.01 38.51 -20.96
CA GLY A 287 -14.08 39.62 -21.15
C GLY A 287 -13.62 39.73 -22.60
N ILE A 288 -13.23 38.60 -23.19
CA ILE A 288 -12.83 38.52 -24.62
C ILE A 288 -14.01 38.94 -25.52
N ALA A 289 -15.20 38.38 -25.31
CA ALA A 289 -16.39 38.75 -26.08
C ALA A 289 -16.70 40.26 -25.98
N LYS A 290 -16.59 40.81 -24.77
CA LYS A 290 -16.79 42.27 -24.57
C LYS A 290 -15.74 43.09 -25.32
N ALA A 291 -14.47 42.70 -25.30
CA ALA A 291 -13.39 43.41 -26.01
C ALA A 291 -13.67 43.41 -27.55
N ILE A 292 -14.12 42.28 -28.08
CA ILE A 292 -14.51 42.18 -29.50
C ILE A 292 -15.63 43.17 -29.85
N LEU A 293 -16.69 43.24 -29.03
CA LEU A 293 -17.81 44.13 -29.25
C LEU A 293 -17.43 45.65 -29.20
N GLN A 294 -16.32 45.94 -28.60
CA GLN A 294 -15.78 47.34 -28.53
C GLN A 294 -14.90 47.70 -29.71
N THR A 295 -14.56 46.77 -30.60
CA THR A 295 -13.83 47.06 -31.82
C THR A 295 -14.76 47.63 -32.90
N GLU A 296 -14.22 48.43 -33.85
CA GLU A 296 -15.00 48.82 -35.03
C GLU A 296 -15.32 47.57 -35.88
N PRO A 297 -16.60 47.44 -36.33
CA PRO A 297 -16.95 46.27 -37.16
C PRO A 297 -16.17 46.33 -38.49
N PRO A 298 -15.77 45.19 -39.05
CA PRO A 298 -15.01 45.15 -40.29
C PRO A 298 -15.85 45.80 -41.40
N ARG A 299 -15.26 46.71 -42.16
CA ARG A 299 -15.91 47.33 -43.33
C ARG A 299 -16.22 46.18 -44.33
N ARG A 300 -17.51 45.97 -44.58
CA ARG A 300 -17.92 45.06 -45.66
C ARG A 300 -17.44 45.66 -46.99
N GLY A 301 -16.43 45.06 -47.59
CA GLY A 301 -15.99 45.41 -48.94
C GLY A 301 -16.93 44.81 -49.96
#